data_1b0b6793868e8042eb3acd926e428955
#
_entry.id   1b0b6793868e8042eb3acd926e428955
#
_cell.length_a   1.000
_cell.length_b   1.000
_cell.length_c   1.000
_cell.angle_alpha   90.00
_cell.angle_beta   90.00
_cell.angle_gamma   90.00
#
_symmetry.space_group_name_H-M   'P 1'
#
loop_
_entity.id
_entity.type
_entity.pdbx_description
1 polymer ?
#
loop_
_entity_poly.entity_id
_entity_poly.type
_entity_poly.pdbx_seq_one_letter_code
_entity_poly.pdbx_strand_id
1 'polypeptide(L)'
;MSLGRYFLGSVAVGALLVTGVPAKAQSINSQVQNLKQQIEQLNQQLQNLQNQVQQTQQKQAQTDATVNQIKTAPATAEASGGAPFLKMSGISPTFSSADGNFTLSPTGRLHFDMGDFLNYSKASNSTTPNNLQSGVNARRARLGVQGTIDRVFGYAFIGDFGSSSVDNSAAIENAYVTYNGLPVHFIVGYQDTPYTIDEATSSNDILLMERSSAQVVATEFGAGDNRSAVGAWWYNDRAWAGVFGTGNASGNATNGGAKGAGVASQLGMTGRLTYNVVQTPDATLHIGADVAALVKAPITAANSFRGLQLSDGPELDIDKTTFLNTGTIGSAANPVTGGHVFGPELAGSIGPLYGQAEYFHYTVDRQGVSAANFNGGYVEASYALTGEQRHYKPSAGAYSGLTPAHPFSPGSGGWGAWEVAARYGVIDLNDMLGSSTGIAGGKQQTYSVGLNWYPSTNLRFMFDYIHAKIDKQASATSSTPVGASMDAIAMRTQFAF
;
A
#
# COMPACT_ATOMS: atom_id res chain seq x y z
N MET A 1 34.00 5.69 12.24
CA MET A 1 34.20 7.00 11.58
C MET A 1 32.96 7.81 11.75
N SER A 2 33.06 8.90 12.51
CA SER A 2 31.94 9.75 12.95
C SER A 2 31.64 10.78 11.87
N LEU A 3 30.41 10.85 11.40
CA LEU A 3 29.89 11.97 10.64
C LEU A 3 28.84 12.70 11.49
N GLY A 4 29.27 13.84 11.99
CA GLY A 4 28.43 14.76 12.74
C GLY A 4 27.35 15.37 11.85
N ARG A 5 26.10 15.33 12.31
CA ARG A 5 24.98 16.06 11.71
C ARG A 5 24.88 17.44 12.32
N TYR A 6 25.07 18.45 11.50
CA TYR A 6 24.79 19.84 11.84
C TYR A 6 23.28 20.09 11.72
N PHE A 7 22.67 20.49 12.83
CA PHE A 7 21.35 21.12 12.84
C PHE A 7 21.55 22.62 12.58
N LEU A 8 21.12 23.10 11.44
CA LEU A 8 21.00 24.53 11.16
C LEU A 8 19.64 25.01 11.65
N GLY A 9 19.63 25.67 12.80
CA GLY A 9 18.50 26.45 13.26
C GLY A 9 18.35 27.72 12.39
N SER A 10 17.21 27.88 11.76
CA SER A 10 16.85 29.07 10.99
C SER A 10 16.68 30.27 11.91
N VAL A 11 17.63 31.21 11.83
CA VAL A 11 17.46 32.55 12.39
C VAL A 11 16.62 33.38 11.41
N ALA A 12 15.43 33.71 11.82
CA ALA A 12 14.57 34.67 11.09
C ALA A 12 15.16 36.08 11.26
N VAL A 13 15.76 36.60 10.20
CA VAL A 13 16.16 38.03 10.13
C VAL A 13 14.92 38.83 9.71
N GLY A 14 14.30 39.49 10.69
CA GLY A 14 13.24 40.46 10.43
C GLY A 14 13.85 41.73 9.84
N ALA A 15 13.51 42.05 8.58
CA ALA A 15 13.83 43.33 7.96
C ALA A 15 12.96 44.44 8.60
N LEU A 16 13.55 45.36 9.34
CA LEU A 16 12.89 46.59 9.79
C LEU A 16 12.93 47.62 8.66
N LEU A 17 11.75 47.96 8.15
CA LEU A 17 11.55 49.14 7.32
C LEU A 17 11.66 50.39 8.20
N VAL A 18 12.66 51.22 7.90
CA VAL A 18 12.86 52.51 8.54
C VAL A 18 11.91 53.54 7.90
N THR A 19 10.87 53.92 8.64
CA THR A 19 10.16 55.17 8.41
C THR A 19 10.77 56.26 9.28
N GLY A 20 11.24 57.33 8.67
CA GLY A 20 11.98 58.38 9.34
C GLY A 20 11.17 59.13 10.39
N VAL A 21 11.69 59.16 11.60
CA VAL A 21 11.38 60.10 12.69
C VAL A 21 12.71 60.72 13.14
N PRO A 22 12.80 62.05 13.43
CA PRO A 22 14.07 62.70 13.67
C PRO A 22 14.77 62.14 14.92
N ALA A 23 16.03 61.76 14.73
CA ALA A 23 16.88 61.17 15.76
C ALA A 23 17.14 62.17 16.90
N LYS A 24 16.52 61.93 18.07
CA LYS A 24 17.10 62.36 19.33
C LYS A 24 18.36 61.51 19.56
N ALA A 25 19.52 62.17 19.63
CA ALA A 25 20.79 61.55 19.92
C ALA A 25 20.70 60.80 21.26
N GLN A 26 20.52 59.48 21.22
CA GLN A 26 20.75 58.62 22.39
C GLN A 26 22.21 58.71 22.76
N SER A 27 22.50 59.01 24.02
CA SER A 27 23.89 59.12 24.47
C SER A 27 24.59 57.77 24.29
N ILE A 28 25.84 57.78 23.89
CA ILE A 28 26.69 56.59 23.73
C ILE A 28 26.61 55.66 24.93
N ASN A 29 26.41 56.20 26.13
CA ASN A 29 26.23 55.43 27.36
C ASN A 29 24.97 54.56 27.38
N SER A 30 23.84 54.97 26.79
CA SER A 30 22.64 54.12 26.72
C SER A 30 22.79 52.99 25.69
N GLN A 31 23.52 53.23 24.61
CA GLN A 31 23.83 52.17 23.65
C GLN A 31 24.80 51.14 24.23
N VAL A 32 25.78 51.56 24.99
CA VAL A 32 26.73 50.68 25.70
C VAL A 32 26.01 49.85 26.77
N GLN A 33 25.04 50.43 27.48
CA GLN A 33 24.25 49.67 28.46
C GLN A 33 23.33 48.63 27.79
N ASN A 34 22.69 48.96 26.67
CA ASN A 34 21.90 48.00 25.92
C ASN A 34 22.74 46.84 25.35
N LEU A 35 23.94 47.14 24.83
CA LEU A 35 24.87 46.11 24.39
C LEU A 35 25.31 45.19 25.53
N LYS A 36 25.61 45.76 26.72
CA LYS A 36 25.95 44.95 27.89
C LYS A 36 24.81 44.00 28.29
N GLN A 37 23.58 44.48 28.30
CA GLN A 37 22.40 43.62 28.59
C GLN A 37 22.21 42.51 27.53
N GLN A 38 22.41 42.81 26.25
CA GLN A 38 22.36 41.79 25.20
C GLN A 38 23.46 40.74 25.34
N ILE A 39 24.67 41.15 25.70
CA ILE A 39 25.78 40.22 25.97
C ILE A 39 25.46 39.32 27.17
N GLU A 40 24.86 39.86 28.21
CA GLU A 40 24.50 39.10 29.40
C GLU A 40 23.37 38.09 29.10
N GLN A 41 22.37 38.46 28.30
CA GLN A 41 21.33 37.54 27.79
C GLN A 41 21.91 36.44 26.88
N LEU A 42 22.82 36.78 25.99
CA LEU A 42 23.50 35.80 25.15
C LEU A 42 24.33 34.82 25.97
N ASN A 43 25.02 35.29 27.00
CA ASN A 43 25.80 34.43 27.88
C ASN A 43 24.91 33.48 28.70
N GLN A 44 23.73 33.94 29.15
CA GLN A 44 22.74 33.05 29.78
C GLN A 44 22.16 32.00 28.83
N GLN A 45 21.90 32.39 27.58
CA GLN A 45 21.47 31.45 26.57
C GLN A 45 22.54 30.41 26.25
N LEU A 46 23.80 30.83 26.20
CA LEU A 46 24.94 29.96 25.94
C LEU A 46 25.14 28.95 27.09
N GLN A 47 24.99 29.37 28.34
CA GLN A 47 25.02 28.46 29.48
C GLN A 47 23.88 27.46 29.48
N ASN A 48 22.64 27.88 29.12
CA ASN A 48 21.52 26.99 29.01
C ASN A 48 21.71 25.95 27.89
N LEU A 49 22.23 26.36 26.73
CA LEU A 49 22.57 25.45 25.64
C LEU A 49 23.67 24.45 26.03
N GLN A 50 24.73 24.92 26.74
CA GLN A 50 25.77 24.03 27.26
C GLN A 50 25.21 22.97 28.22
N ASN A 51 24.29 23.35 29.10
CA ASN A 51 23.62 22.43 30.01
C ASN A 51 22.74 21.42 29.27
N GLN A 52 22.01 21.86 28.24
CA GLN A 52 21.23 20.94 27.39
C GLN A 52 22.11 19.95 26.62
N VAL A 53 23.22 20.40 26.09
CA VAL A 53 24.20 19.53 25.40
C VAL A 53 24.79 18.50 26.37
N GLN A 54 25.14 18.90 27.59
CA GLN A 54 25.63 17.97 28.59
C GLN A 54 24.58 16.94 29.01
N GLN A 55 23.32 17.37 29.20
CA GLN A 55 22.21 16.43 29.50
C GLN A 55 21.94 15.46 28.36
N THR A 56 22.03 15.93 27.12
CA THR A 56 21.85 15.07 25.93
C THR A 56 23.00 14.07 25.81
N GLN A 57 24.25 14.50 26.05
CA GLN A 57 25.41 13.60 26.06
C GLN A 57 25.34 12.56 27.18
N GLN A 58 24.86 12.93 28.37
CA GLN A 58 24.64 11.96 29.46
C GLN A 58 23.53 10.94 29.14
N LYS A 59 22.42 11.39 28.54
CA LYS A 59 21.37 10.47 28.08
C LYS A 59 21.87 9.54 26.98
N GLN A 60 22.67 10.05 26.07
CA GLN A 60 23.27 9.24 25.00
C GLN A 60 24.24 8.21 25.55
N ALA A 61 25.11 8.58 26.49
CA ALA A 61 26.01 7.66 27.15
C ALA A 61 25.27 6.59 27.96
N GLN A 62 24.14 6.92 28.60
CA GLN A 62 23.28 5.94 29.27
C GLN A 62 22.62 4.99 28.27
N THR A 63 22.14 5.50 27.14
CA THR A 63 21.56 4.69 26.06
C THR A 63 22.61 3.74 25.47
N ASP A 64 23.82 4.26 25.18
CA ASP A 64 24.94 3.46 24.66
C ASP A 64 25.41 2.39 25.66
N ALA A 65 25.43 2.72 26.95
CA ALA A 65 25.73 1.75 28.02
C ALA A 65 24.67 0.65 28.10
N THR A 66 23.37 1.01 27.96
CA THR A 66 22.26 0.05 27.95
C THR A 66 22.32 -0.83 26.71
N VAL A 67 22.59 -0.25 25.53
CA VAL A 67 22.76 -1.00 24.27
C VAL A 67 23.97 -1.92 24.34
N ASN A 68 25.09 -1.49 24.95
CA ASN A 68 26.24 -2.34 25.15
C ASN A 68 26.00 -3.44 26.19
N GLN A 69 25.25 -3.18 27.24
CA GLN A 69 24.81 -4.23 28.16
C GLN A 69 23.93 -5.28 27.49
N ILE A 70 23.05 -4.86 26.58
CA ILE A 70 22.24 -5.79 25.78
C ILE A 70 23.11 -6.59 24.78
N LYS A 71 24.13 -5.95 24.19
CA LYS A 71 25.06 -6.59 23.24
C LYS A 71 26.11 -7.48 23.90
N THR A 72 26.50 -7.20 25.13
CA THR A 72 27.53 -7.93 25.88
C THR A 72 26.95 -8.84 26.97
N ALA A 73 25.62 -8.93 27.09
CA ALA A 73 25.00 -9.98 27.88
C ALA A 73 25.47 -11.31 27.28
N PRO A 74 26.26 -12.09 28.03
CA PRO A 74 26.76 -13.38 27.52
C PRO A 74 25.53 -14.23 27.17
N ALA A 75 25.61 -14.96 26.07
CA ALA A 75 24.65 -15.99 25.67
C ALA A 75 24.65 -17.21 26.64
N THR A 76 25.05 -16.99 27.87
CA THR A 76 24.95 -17.89 29.02
C THR A 76 23.90 -17.37 30.00
N ALA A 77 22.68 -17.08 29.49
CA ALA A 77 21.53 -17.31 30.31
C ALA A 77 21.38 -18.84 30.31
N GLU A 78 21.89 -19.50 31.35
CA GLU A 78 21.40 -20.79 31.74
C GLU A 78 19.90 -20.78 31.57
N ALA A 79 19.37 -21.78 30.86
CA ALA A 79 17.95 -22.01 30.72
C ALA A 79 17.32 -22.03 32.13
N SER A 80 16.98 -20.85 32.65
CA SER A 80 15.98 -20.76 33.68
C SER A 80 14.70 -21.17 32.96
N GLY A 81 14.31 -22.44 33.18
CA GLY A 81 13.17 -23.07 32.54
C GLY A 81 11.86 -22.36 32.88
N GLY A 82 11.73 -21.14 32.40
CA GLY A 82 10.47 -20.42 32.39
C GLY A 82 9.53 -21.13 31.41
N ALA A 83 8.29 -21.31 31.82
CA ALA A 83 7.28 -21.86 30.92
C ALA A 83 7.11 -20.93 29.71
N PRO A 84 6.82 -21.46 28.51
CA PRO A 84 6.38 -20.67 27.39
C PRO A 84 5.23 -19.74 27.83
N PHE A 85 5.22 -18.48 27.35
CA PHE A 85 4.19 -17.55 27.74
C PHE A 85 3.29 -17.15 26.58
N LEU A 86 2.06 -16.83 26.91
CA LEU A 86 1.06 -16.28 26.00
C LEU A 86 0.94 -14.79 26.24
N LYS A 87 1.15 -13.99 25.18
CA LYS A 87 0.87 -12.56 25.16
C LYS A 87 -0.38 -12.32 24.32
N MET A 88 -1.31 -11.54 24.85
CA MET A 88 -2.49 -11.09 24.08
C MET A 88 -2.31 -9.65 23.64
N SER A 89 -2.58 -9.38 22.37
CA SER A 89 -2.71 -8.03 21.82
C SER A 89 -4.14 -7.89 21.27
N GLY A 90 -5.03 -7.32 22.07
CA GLY A 90 -6.46 -7.44 21.82
C GLY A 90 -6.90 -8.91 21.85
N ILE A 91 -7.47 -9.39 20.72
CA ILE A 91 -7.88 -10.78 20.55
C ILE A 91 -6.81 -11.67 19.87
N SER A 92 -5.65 -11.09 19.51
CA SER A 92 -4.59 -11.79 18.78
C SER A 92 -3.59 -12.40 19.77
N PRO A 93 -3.56 -13.73 19.94
CA PRO A 93 -2.59 -14.40 20.80
C PRO A 93 -1.22 -14.49 20.14
N THR A 94 -0.16 -14.33 20.92
CA THR A 94 1.21 -14.66 20.52
C THR A 94 1.79 -15.63 21.53
N PHE A 95 2.11 -16.82 21.09
CA PHE A 95 2.86 -17.80 21.87
C PHE A 95 4.34 -17.51 21.73
N SER A 96 5.07 -17.50 22.83
CA SER A 96 6.51 -17.24 22.85
C SER A 96 7.24 -18.32 23.65
N SER A 97 8.40 -18.77 23.14
CA SER A 97 9.32 -19.60 23.96
C SER A 97 9.82 -18.82 25.16
N ALA A 98 10.25 -19.51 26.20
CA ALA A 98 10.74 -18.89 27.42
C ALA A 98 11.89 -17.92 27.22
N ASP A 99 12.77 -18.20 26.26
CA ASP A 99 13.92 -17.38 25.87
C ASP A 99 13.55 -16.28 24.87
N GLY A 100 12.31 -16.26 24.38
CA GLY A 100 11.82 -15.30 23.36
C GLY A 100 12.43 -15.50 21.97
N ASN A 101 13.12 -16.61 21.71
CA ASN A 101 13.72 -16.86 20.40
C ASN A 101 12.67 -17.26 19.36
N PHE A 102 11.60 -17.93 19.79
CA PHE A 102 10.53 -18.40 18.91
C PHE A 102 9.22 -17.73 19.27
N THR A 103 8.52 -17.24 18.27
CA THR A 103 7.14 -16.75 18.42
C THR A 103 6.24 -17.38 17.38
N LEU A 104 4.98 -17.57 17.74
CA LEU A 104 3.92 -18.01 16.85
C LEU A 104 2.65 -17.23 17.19
N SER A 105 2.09 -16.58 16.19
CA SER A 105 0.84 -15.84 16.29
C SER A 105 -0.14 -16.39 15.25
N PRO A 106 -1.26 -16.99 15.63
CA PRO A 106 -2.39 -17.17 14.72
C PRO A 106 -2.84 -15.83 14.17
N THR A 107 -3.25 -15.82 12.93
CA THR A 107 -3.80 -14.63 12.26
C THR A 107 -5.00 -15.04 11.41
N GLY A 108 -5.98 -14.18 11.33
CA GLY A 108 -7.20 -14.43 10.57
C GLY A 108 -7.82 -13.16 10.02
N ARG A 109 -8.53 -13.31 8.90
CA ARG A 109 -9.26 -12.24 8.23
C ARG A 109 -10.50 -12.79 7.55
N LEU A 110 -11.63 -12.16 7.81
CA LEU A 110 -12.88 -12.40 7.09
C LEU A 110 -13.34 -11.08 6.47
N HIS A 111 -13.54 -11.07 5.16
CA HIS A 111 -14.28 -10.05 4.43
C HIS A 111 -15.49 -10.75 3.80
N PHE A 112 -16.65 -10.43 4.29
CA PHE A 112 -17.92 -10.94 3.77
C PHE A 112 -18.68 -9.78 3.12
N ASP A 113 -18.87 -9.89 1.81
CA ASP A 113 -19.44 -8.86 0.96
C ASP A 113 -20.87 -9.23 0.56
N MET A 114 -21.71 -8.21 0.48
CA MET A 114 -23.05 -8.24 -0.14
C MET A 114 -23.15 -7.06 -1.09
N GLY A 115 -23.75 -7.25 -2.26
CA GLY A 115 -23.90 -6.16 -3.22
C GLY A 115 -25.04 -6.36 -4.19
N ASP A 116 -25.51 -5.25 -4.72
CA ASP A 116 -26.58 -5.17 -5.70
C ASP A 116 -26.24 -4.16 -6.80
N PHE A 117 -26.54 -4.51 -8.06
CA PHE A 117 -26.36 -3.65 -9.22
C PHE A 117 -27.69 -3.01 -9.60
N LEU A 118 -27.80 -1.68 -9.43
CA LEU A 118 -29.07 -0.97 -9.52
C LEU A 118 -29.43 -0.59 -10.97
N ASN A 119 -28.52 0.07 -11.69
CA ASN A 119 -28.79 0.67 -13.00
C ASN A 119 -27.76 0.18 -14.03
N TYR A 120 -27.85 -1.10 -14.38
CA TYR A 120 -26.98 -1.64 -15.41
C TYR A 120 -27.54 -1.39 -16.80
N SER A 121 -26.73 -0.80 -17.67
CA SER A 121 -27.01 -0.64 -19.09
C SER A 121 -25.78 -0.95 -19.92
N LYS A 122 -25.95 -1.57 -21.07
CA LYS A 122 -24.87 -1.90 -22.00
C LYS A 122 -25.20 -1.49 -23.42
N ALA A 123 -24.19 -1.29 -24.23
CA ALA A 123 -24.36 -1.08 -25.66
C ALA A 123 -25.02 -2.31 -26.31
N SER A 124 -25.89 -2.11 -27.31
CA SER A 124 -26.64 -3.18 -27.97
C SER A 124 -25.76 -4.27 -28.59
N ASN A 125 -24.56 -3.92 -29.00
CA ASN A 125 -23.58 -4.83 -29.60
C ASN A 125 -22.62 -5.46 -28.55
N SER A 126 -22.80 -5.17 -27.28
CA SER A 126 -21.96 -5.73 -26.22
C SER A 126 -22.29 -7.21 -26.00
N THR A 127 -21.24 -8.02 -25.87
CA THR A 127 -21.34 -9.44 -25.54
C THR A 127 -21.36 -9.72 -24.03
N THR A 128 -21.25 -8.66 -23.20
CA THR A 128 -21.37 -8.80 -21.74
C THR A 128 -22.75 -9.33 -21.36
N PRO A 129 -22.93 -9.95 -20.18
CA PRO A 129 -24.22 -10.42 -19.72
C PRO A 129 -25.32 -9.35 -19.81
N ASN A 130 -26.59 -9.77 -19.94
CA ASN A 130 -27.68 -8.81 -19.96
C ASN A 130 -28.01 -8.23 -18.58
N ASN A 131 -27.65 -8.97 -17.53
CA ASN A 131 -27.77 -8.54 -16.13
C ASN A 131 -26.49 -8.89 -15.40
N LEU A 132 -26.12 -8.08 -14.42
CA LEU A 132 -25.08 -8.40 -13.46
C LEU A 132 -25.69 -9.14 -12.27
N GLN A 133 -24.91 -10.04 -11.68
CA GLN A 133 -25.36 -10.82 -10.54
C GLN A 133 -25.21 -10.03 -9.25
N SER A 134 -26.32 -9.77 -8.58
CA SER A 134 -26.33 -9.34 -7.18
C SER A 134 -26.20 -10.55 -6.27
N GLY A 135 -25.59 -10.39 -5.10
CA GLY A 135 -25.41 -11.51 -4.19
C GLY A 135 -24.44 -11.25 -3.05
N VAL A 136 -23.85 -12.35 -2.61
CA VAL A 136 -22.92 -12.38 -1.47
C VAL A 136 -21.63 -13.07 -1.88
N ASN A 137 -20.52 -12.68 -1.24
CA ASN A 137 -19.21 -13.26 -1.50
C ASN A 137 -18.37 -13.26 -0.20
N ALA A 138 -17.76 -14.39 0.13
CA ALA A 138 -16.67 -14.40 1.11
C ALA A 138 -15.38 -13.94 0.42
N ARG A 139 -15.23 -12.64 0.22
CA ARG A 139 -14.17 -12.03 -0.57
C ARG A 139 -12.77 -12.42 -0.09
N ARG A 140 -12.60 -12.53 1.24
CA ARG A 140 -11.39 -13.04 1.89
C ARG A 140 -11.80 -13.85 3.12
N ALA A 141 -11.31 -15.08 3.22
CA ALA A 141 -11.50 -15.96 4.38
C ALA A 141 -10.12 -16.55 4.74
N ARG A 142 -9.25 -15.72 5.30
CA ARG A 142 -7.84 -16.04 5.53
C ARG A 142 -7.62 -16.56 6.93
N LEU A 143 -6.83 -17.63 7.04
CA LEU A 143 -6.39 -18.19 8.30
C LEU A 143 -4.95 -18.68 8.16
N GLY A 144 -4.15 -18.45 9.19
CA GLY A 144 -2.77 -18.88 9.17
C GLY A 144 -2.00 -18.60 10.45
N VAL A 145 -0.70 -18.73 10.33
CA VAL A 145 0.25 -18.47 11.40
C VAL A 145 1.40 -17.63 10.88
N GLN A 146 1.93 -16.78 11.76
CA GLN A 146 3.14 -16.01 11.52
C GLN A 146 3.98 -15.95 12.81
N GLY A 147 5.24 -15.64 12.68
CA GLY A 147 6.10 -15.55 13.85
C GLY A 147 7.56 -15.33 13.53
N THR A 148 8.41 -15.61 14.52
CA THR A 148 9.86 -15.47 14.41
C THR A 148 10.58 -16.74 14.85
N ILE A 149 11.75 -16.97 14.25
CA ILE A 149 12.70 -18.02 14.62
C ILE A 149 14.02 -17.32 14.90
N ASP A 150 14.64 -17.63 16.02
CA ASP A 150 15.91 -17.03 16.49
C ASP A 150 15.88 -15.49 16.49
N ARG A 151 14.68 -14.88 16.66
CA ARG A 151 14.40 -13.43 16.65
C ARG A 151 14.70 -12.70 15.35
N VAL A 152 15.45 -13.30 14.43
CA VAL A 152 15.93 -12.66 13.19
C VAL A 152 15.24 -13.20 11.95
N PHE A 153 14.76 -14.44 11.95
CA PHE A 153 13.98 -14.96 10.84
C PHE A 153 12.49 -14.77 11.13
N GLY A 154 11.78 -14.09 10.24
CA GLY A 154 10.34 -14.03 10.25
C GLY A 154 9.77 -15.12 9.33
N TYR A 155 8.56 -15.59 9.59
CA TYR A 155 7.82 -16.48 8.71
C TYR A 155 6.33 -16.18 8.72
N ALA A 156 5.66 -16.50 7.62
CA ALA A 156 4.20 -16.58 7.56
C ALA A 156 3.77 -17.74 6.69
N PHE A 157 2.67 -18.36 7.08
CA PHE A 157 1.94 -19.32 6.29
C PHE A 157 0.45 -19.06 6.46
N ILE A 158 -0.19 -18.50 5.43
CA ILE A 158 -1.59 -18.06 5.45
C ILE A 158 -2.27 -18.63 4.21
N GLY A 159 -3.38 -19.33 4.41
CA GLY A 159 -4.28 -19.78 3.36
C GLY A 159 -5.47 -18.83 3.24
N ASP A 160 -5.94 -18.60 2.02
CA ASP A 160 -7.21 -17.94 1.73
C ASP A 160 -8.22 -18.97 1.21
N PHE A 161 -9.34 -19.06 1.88
CA PHE A 161 -10.49 -19.94 1.57
C PHE A 161 -11.67 -19.13 1.01
N GLY A 162 -11.46 -17.82 0.80
CA GLY A 162 -12.42 -16.94 0.17
C GLY A 162 -12.40 -17.05 -1.35
N SER A 163 -13.46 -16.61 -1.98
CA SER A 163 -13.57 -16.68 -3.43
C SER A 163 -13.05 -15.40 -4.08
N SER A 164 -11.75 -15.27 -4.19
CA SER A 164 -11.22 -14.28 -5.11
C SER A 164 -11.40 -14.67 -6.58
N SER A 165 -11.67 -15.94 -6.88
CA SER A 165 -11.85 -16.40 -8.26
C SER A 165 -12.93 -17.47 -8.45
N VAL A 166 -13.01 -18.48 -7.62
CA VAL A 166 -14.00 -19.59 -7.73
C VAL A 166 -14.32 -20.11 -6.33
N ASP A 167 -15.59 -20.27 -6.02
CA ASP A 167 -16.02 -20.92 -4.79
C ASP A 167 -15.39 -22.31 -4.67
N ASN A 168 -14.88 -22.65 -3.49
CA ASN A 168 -14.25 -23.92 -3.12
C ASN A 168 -12.77 -24.13 -3.52
N SER A 169 -12.02 -23.11 -3.88
CA SER A 169 -10.55 -23.25 -4.03
C SER A 169 -9.81 -22.56 -2.89
N ALA A 170 -9.05 -23.33 -2.13
CA ALA A 170 -8.08 -22.75 -1.20
C ALA A 170 -6.82 -22.30 -1.97
N ALA A 171 -6.35 -21.10 -1.69
CA ALA A 171 -5.10 -20.56 -2.24
C ALA A 171 -4.10 -20.27 -1.12
N ILE A 172 -2.81 -20.28 -1.46
CA ILE A 172 -1.77 -19.77 -0.58
C ILE A 172 -1.76 -18.25 -0.71
N GLU A 173 -2.13 -17.57 0.35
CA GLU A 173 -2.02 -16.11 0.44
C GLU A 173 -0.58 -15.69 0.72
N ASN A 174 0.00 -16.24 1.79
CA ASN A 174 1.39 -16.01 2.17
C ASN A 174 2.06 -17.34 2.54
N ALA A 175 3.25 -17.57 2.01
CA ALA A 175 4.14 -18.66 2.41
C ALA A 175 5.58 -18.21 2.19
N TYR A 176 6.14 -17.50 3.18
CA TYR A 176 7.46 -16.90 3.05
C TYR A 176 8.30 -17.00 4.31
N VAL A 177 9.60 -16.80 4.12
CA VAL A 177 10.58 -16.57 5.19
C VAL A 177 11.28 -15.24 4.94
N THR A 178 11.50 -14.47 6.01
CA THR A 178 12.29 -13.24 6.00
C THR A 178 13.53 -13.38 6.85
N TYR A 179 14.56 -12.60 6.52
CA TYR A 179 15.71 -12.38 7.40
C TYR A 179 15.79 -10.91 7.79
N ASN A 180 15.73 -10.63 9.08
CA ASN A 180 15.62 -9.28 9.66
C ASN A 180 16.82 -8.94 10.56
N GLY A 181 17.90 -9.72 10.50
CA GLY A 181 19.10 -9.55 11.34
C GLY A 181 20.03 -8.41 10.90
N LEU A 182 19.73 -7.76 9.79
CA LEU A 182 20.47 -6.62 9.22
C LEU A 182 19.54 -5.41 9.07
N PRO A 183 20.11 -4.20 8.86
CA PRO A 183 19.28 -3.04 8.51
C PRO A 183 18.47 -3.22 7.23
N VAL A 184 18.96 -4.02 6.28
CA VAL A 184 18.25 -4.46 5.08
C VAL A 184 17.58 -5.80 5.39
N HIS A 185 16.29 -5.89 5.13
CA HIS A 185 15.49 -7.08 5.26
C HIS A 185 15.48 -7.87 3.94
N PHE A 186 15.41 -9.19 4.02
CA PHE A 186 15.31 -10.07 2.85
C PHE A 186 14.08 -10.95 2.97
N ILE A 187 13.51 -11.36 1.84
CA ILE A 187 12.36 -12.26 1.79
C ILE A 187 12.47 -13.22 0.64
N VAL A 188 11.95 -14.43 0.84
CA VAL A 188 11.74 -15.43 -0.19
C VAL A 188 10.46 -16.20 0.09
N GLY A 189 9.63 -16.37 -0.93
CA GLY A 189 8.38 -17.13 -0.85
C GLY A 189 7.24 -16.51 -1.62
N TYR A 190 6.02 -16.91 -1.31
CA TYR A 190 4.79 -16.36 -1.87
C TYR A 190 4.29 -15.20 -1.01
N GLN A 191 4.06 -14.05 -1.64
CA GLN A 191 3.57 -12.83 -0.97
C GLN A 191 3.07 -11.81 -1.99
N ASP A 192 2.30 -10.83 -1.51
CA ASP A 192 2.08 -9.57 -2.21
C ASP A 192 3.32 -8.69 -2.02
N THR A 193 3.91 -8.23 -3.12
CA THR A 193 5.05 -7.30 -3.03
C THR A 193 4.54 -5.90 -2.74
N PRO A 194 5.15 -5.12 -1.82
CA PRO A 194 4.71 -3.76 -1.48
C PRO A 194 5.10 -2.77 -2.59
N TYR A 195 4.49 -2.92 -3.76
CA TYR A 195 4.84 -2.26 -5.00
C TYR A 195 4.25 -0.85 -5.09
N THR A 196 2.94 -0.65 -4.86
CA THR A 196 2.30 0.67 -4.85
C THR A 196 1.90 1.04 -3.41
N ILE A 197 1.51 2.30 -3.14
CA ILE A 197 1.04 2.65 -1.79
C ILE A 197 -0.26 1.90 -1.46
N ASP A 198 -1.15 1.72 -2.44
CA ASP A 198 -2.41 0.99 -2.23
C ASP A 198 -2.15 -0.50 -1.98
N GLU A 199 -1.17 -1.11 -2.67
CA GLU A 199 -0.78 -2.51 -2.41
C GLU A 199 -0.06 -2.67 -1.07
N ALA A 200 0.79 -1.73 -0.68
CA ALA A 200 1.45 -1.70 0.61
C ALA A 200 0.48 -1.45 1.78
N THR A 201 -0.68 -0.86 1.50
CA THR A 201 -1.78 -0.70 2.45
C THR A 201 -2.53 -2.03 2.56
N SER A 202 -2.64 -2.55 3.79
CA SER A 202 -3.41 -3.77 4.04
C SER A 202 -4.84 -3.64 3.52
N SER A 203 -5.39 -4.70 2.93
CA SER A 203 -6.81 -4.71 2.55
C SER A 203 -7.78 -4.56 3.73
N ASN A 204 -7.30 -4.66 4.99
CA ASN A 204 -8.07 -4.26 6.17
C ASN A 204 -8.15 -2.73 6.33
N ASP A 205 -7.25 -1.99 5.70
CA ASP A 205 -7.00 -0.57 5.96
C ASP A 205 -7.36 0.33 4.76
N ILE A 206 -7.61 -0.22 3.55
CA ILE A 206 -8.04 0.55 2.37
C ILE A 206 -9.37 1.28 2.63
N LEU A 207 -9.60 2.39 1.93
CA LEU A 207 -10.76 3.27 2.18
C LEU A 207 -12.09 2.68 1.72
N LEU A 208 -12.10 2.04 0.57
CA LEU A 208 -13.25 1.41 -0.08
C LEU A 208 -13.08 -0.10 -0.12
N MET A 209 -14.12 -0.84 -0.47
CA MET A 209 -14.12 -2.30 -0.42
C MET A 209 -13.07 -2.93 -1.34
N GLU A 210 -12.81 -2.33 -2.51
CA GLU A 210 -11.81 -2.81 -3.46
C GLU A 210 -10.86 -1.68 -3.88
N ARG A 211 -9.68 -2.07 -4.40
CA ARG A 211 -8.67 -1.17 -4.95
C ARG A 211 -9.13 -0.57 -6.28
N SER A 212 -8.47 0.51 -6.69
CA SER A 212 -8.72 1.11 -8.01
C SER A 212 -8.30 0.17 -9.14
N SER A 213 -9.09 0.09 -10.21
CA SER A 213 -8.75 -0.69 -11.41
C SER A 213 -7.39 -0.31 -12.01
N ALA A 214 -6.99 0.96 -11.89
CA ALA A 214 -5.67 1.39 -12.35
C ALA A 214 -4.55 0.70 -11.54
N GLN A 215 -4.69 0.61 -10.22
CA GLN A 215 -3.72 -0.07 -9.37
C GLN A 215 -3.72 -1.59 -9.63
N VAL A 216 -4.90 -2.22 -9.73
CA VAL A 216 -5.03 -3.66 -10.02
C VAL A 216 -4.31 -4.03 -11.32
N VAL A 217 -4.52 -3.26 -12.41
CA VAL A 217 -3.83 -3.49 -13.68
C VAL A 217 -2.32 -3.27 -13.57
N ALA A 218 -1.86 -2.33 -12.75
CA ALA A 218 -0.43 -2.10 -12.55
C ALA A 218 0.28 -3.32 -11.94
N THR A 219 -0.37 -4.04 -11.03
CA THR A 219 0.22 -5.24 -10.40
C THR A 219 0.44 -6.40 -11.37
N GLU A 220 -0.30 -6.46 -12.48
CA GLU A 220 -0.16 -7.51 -13.49
C GLU A 220 1.22 -7.55 -14.16
N PHE A 221 1.98 -6.44 -14.17
CA PHE A 221 3.28 -6.37 -14.82
C PHE A 221 4.39 -7.11 -14.06
N GLY A 222 4.33 -7.16 -12.78
CA GLY A 222 5.42 -7.80 -12.05
C GLY A 222 5.10 -8.24 -10.65
N ALA A 223 4.11 -7.63 -10.04
CA ALA A 223 3.71 -7.99 -8.68
C ALA A 223 2.57 -9.00 -8.71
N GLY A 224 1.35 -8.55 -8.93
CA GLY A 224 0.14 -9.33 -8.76
C GLY A 224 0.01 -9.88 -7.34
N ASP A 225 -1.17 -10.37 -7.01
CA ASP A 225 -1.42 -11.00 -5.72
C ASP A 225 -0.75 -12.38 -5.63
N ASN A 226 -0.25 -12.73 -4.44
CA ASN A 226 0.20 -14.08 -4.08
C ASN A 226 1.27 -14.65 -5.01
N ARG A 227 2.20 -13.84 -5.47
CA ARG A 227 3.27 -14.26 -6.37
C ARG A 227 4.49 -14.78 -5.62
N SER A 228 5.21 -15.72 -6.24
CA SER A 228 6.55 -16.09 -5.80
C SER A 228 7.46 -14.87 -5.95
N ALA A 229 8.20 -14.54 -4.89
CA ALA A 229 9.10 -13.41 -4.89
C ALA A 229 10.38 -13.71 -4.10
N VAL A 230 11.46 -13.06 -4.52
CA VAL A 230 12.69 -12.88 -3.76
C VAL A 230 13.03 -11.41 -3.78
N GLY A 231 13.30 -10.82 -2.62
CA GLY A 231 13.52 -9.38 -2.57
C GLY A 231 14.21 -8.92 -1.32
N ALA A 232 14.49 -7.63 -1.32
CA ALA A 232 15.07 -6.94 -0.19
C ALA A 232 14.42 -5.57 -0.04
N TRP A 233 14.28 -5.14 1.22
CA TRP A 233 13.79 -3.81 1.52
C TRP A 233 14.48 -3.24 2.76
N TRP A 234 14.44 -1.94 2.85
CA TRP A 234 14.95 -1.16 3.95
C TRP A 234 13.98 -0.04 4.29
N TYR A 235 13.90 0.33 5.54
CA TYR A 235 13.14 1.48 5.98
C TYR A 235 13.75 2.14 7.21
N ASN A 236 13.38 3.39 7.42
CA ASN A 236 13.55 4.12 8.67
C ASN A 236 12.26 4.89 8.97
N ASP A 237 12.29 5.78 9.94
CA ASP A 237 11.09 6.55 10.34
C ASP A 237 10.46 7.35 9.20
N ARG A 238 11.23 7.71 8.14
CA ARG A 238 10.77 8.58 7.05
C ARG A 238 10.81 7.95 5.67
N ALA A 239 11.70 7.02 5.43
CA ALA A 239 11.95 6.48 4.10
C ALA A 239 11.73 4.96 4.08
N TRP A 240 11.25 4.49 2.96
CA TRP A 240 11.14 3.07 2.63
C TRP A 240 11.69 2.85 1.22
N ALA A 241 12.43 1.78 1.00
CA ALA A 241 12.94 1.40 -0.31
C ALA A 241 12.97 -0.13 -0.41
N GLY A 242 12.51 -0.69 -1.52
CA GLY A 242 12.54 -2.14 -1.75
C GLY A 242 12.59 -2.49 -3.22
N VAL A 243 13.12 -3.69 -3.49
CA VAL A 243 13.19 -4.29 -4.82
C VAL A 243 12.92 -5.78 -4.72
N PHE A 244 12.10 -6.32 -5.64
CA PHE A 244 11.66 -7.71 -5.64
C PHE A 244 11.71 -8.26 -7.07
N GLY A 245 12.30 -9.44 -7.22
CA GLY A 245 12.10 -10.27 -8.41
C GLY A 245 10.88 -11.15 -8.19
N THR A 246 9.95 -11.17 -9.16
CA THR A 246 8.67 -11.87 -9.04
C THR A 246 8.50 -12.94 -10.08
N GLY A 247 7.80 -14.01 -9.72
CA GLY A 247 7.43 -15.11 -10.60
C GLY A 247 5.91 -15.31 -10.63
N ASN A 248 5.48 -16.53 -10.93
CA ASN A 248 4.07 -16.88 -11.00
C ASN A 248 3.34 -16.77 -9.65
N ALA A 249 2.04 -16.51 -9.72
CA ALA A 249 1.13 -16.62 -8.60
C ALA A 249 1.08 -18.05 -8.03
N SER A 250 0.74 -18.17 -6.77
CA SER A 250 0.48 -19.46 -6.12
C SER A 250 -0.70 -20.18 -6.78
N GLY A 251 -0.65 -21.50 -6.81
CA GLY A 251 -1.71 -22.30 -7.45
C GLY A 251 -1.72 -22.29 -8.98
N ASN A 252 -0.83 -21.56 -9.64
CA ASN A 252 -0.75 -21.57 -11.07
C ASN A 252 -0.12 -22.89 -11.57
N ALA A 253 -0.78 -23.57 -12.50
CA ALA A 253 -0.39 -24.87 -13.05
C ALA A 253 1.02 -24.95 -13.66
N THR A 254 1.64 -23.81 -13.97
CA THR A 254 3.02 -23.75 -14.45
C THR A 254 4.06 -24.16 -13.38
N ASN A 255 3.68 -24.22 -12.12
CA ASN A 255 4.53 -24.69 -11.02
C ASN A 255 4.71 -26.21 -10.98
N GLY A 256 4.64 -26.89 -12.12
CA GLY A 256 4.98 -28.29 -12.25
C GLY A 256 3.89 -29.19 -12.86
N GLY A 257 2.72 -28.65 -13.23
CA GLY A 257 1.60 -29.47 -13.66
C GLY A 257 1.62 -29.90 -15.11
N ALA A 258 1.82 -29.01 -16.05
CA ALA A 258 1.69 -29.33 -17.49
C ALA A 258 3.06 -29.41 -18.17
N LYS A 259 3.83 -30.42 -17.86
CA LYS A 259 5.06 -30.69 -18.59
C LYS A 259 4.74 -30.96 -20.06
N GLY A 260 5.30 -30.17 -20.97
CA GLY A 260 5.21 -30.37 -22.42
C GLY A 260 4.17 -29.53 -23.16
N ALA A 261 3.36 -28.70 -22.45
CA ALA A 261 2.33 -27.87 -23.09
C ALA A 261 2.83 -26.54 -23.66
N GLY A 262 4.14 -26.31 -23.74
CA GLY A 262 4.69 -25.05 -24.24
C GLY A 262 4.39 -23.83 -23.37
N VAL A 263 3.95 -24.03 -22.12
CA VAL A 263 3.66 -22.97 -21.16
C VAL A 263 4.93 -22.45 -20.51
N ALA A 264 4.99 -21.15 -20.28
CA ALA A 264 6.09 -20.49 -19.57
C ALA A 264 5.56 -19.47 -18.58
N SER A 265 6.18 -19.48 -17.41
CA SER A 265 5.86 -18.53 -16.33
C SER A 265 6.18 -17.09 -16.72
N GLN A 266 5.41 -16.18 -16.18
CA GLN A 266 5.76 -14.76 -16.14
C GLN A 266 6.94 -14.56 -15.19
N LEU A 267 7.86 -13.67 -15.57
CA LEU A 267 8.90 -13.14 -14.70
C LEU A 267 8.82 -11.62 -14.69
N GLY A 268 8.91 -11.05 -13.53
CA GLY A 268 8.84 -9.61 -13.32
C GLY A 268 9.83 -9.11 -12.28
N MET A 269 9.86 -7.82 -12.13
CA MET A 269 10.53 -7.11 -11.02
C MET A 269 9.66 -5.96 -10.57
N THR A 270 9.68 -5.68 -9.28
CA THR A 270 9.06 -4.46 -8.73
C THR A 270 10.08 -3.71 -7.89
N GLY A 271 9.96 -2.40 -7.88
CA GLY A 271 10.74 -1.52 -7.04
C GLY A 271 9.89 -0.35 -6.57
N ARG A 272 10.10 0.10 -5.33
CA ARG A 272 9.40 1.24 -4.75
C ARG A 272 10.35 2.02 -3.86
N LEU A 273 10.25 3.36 -3.93
CA LEU A 273 10.99 4.28 -3.09
C LEU A 273 10.03 5.35 -2.55
N THR A 274 10.01 5.55 -1.24
CA THR A 274 9.12 6.52 -0.61
C THR A 274 9.83 7.39 0.40
N TYR A 275 9.29 8.58 0.63
CA TYR A 275 9.78 9.50 1.64
C TYR A 275 8.65 10.30 2.30
N ASN A 276 8.63 10.31 3.61
CA ASN A 276 7.68 11.10 4.40
C ASN A 276 8.27 12.53 4.60
N VAL A 277 7.82 13.47 3.77
CA VAL A 277 8.34 14.85 3.72
C VAL A 277 7.96 15.62 4.98
N VAL A 278 6.70 15.48 5.41
CA VAL A 278 6.18 16.05 6.66
C VAL A 278 5.85 14.91 7.60
N GLN A 279 6.36 14.98 8.81
CA GLN A 279 6.06 14.00 9.86
C GLN A 279 6.00 14.70 11.21
N THR A 280 4.78 15.01 11.62
CA THR A 280 4.43 15.57 12.93
C THR A 280 3.37 14.66 13.58
N PRO A 281 3.07 14.82 14.85
CA PRO A 281 1.98 14.05 15.48
C PRO A 281 0.64 14.19 14.76
N ASP A 282 0.34 15.40 14.23
CA ASP A 282 -0.96 15.73 13.66
C ASP A 282 -0.97 15.75 12.12
N ALA A 283 0.19 15.64 11.46
CA ALA A 283 0.26 15.72 10.00
C ALA A 283 1.40 14.88 9.42
N THR A 284 1.11 14.23 8.32
CA THR A 284 2.09 13.50 7.50
C THR A 284 1.91 13.85 6.03
N LEU A 285 3.01 13.89 5.28
CA LEU A 285 3.00 14.02 3.83
C LEU A 285 4.00 13.05 3.24
N HIS A 286 3.49 12.07 2.55
CA HIS A 286 4.22 11.00 1.90
C HIS A 286 4.28 11.27 0.40
N ILE A 287 5.45 11.10 -0.18
CA ILE A 287 5.69 11.05 -1.62
C ILE A 287 6.45 9.78 -1.96
N GLY A 288 6.22 9.22 -3.13
CA GLY A 288 6.96 8.06 -3.58
C GLY A 288 6.88 7.87 -5.09
N ALA A 289 7.57 6.86 -5.52
CA ALA A 289 7.53 6.38 -6.89
C ALA A 289 7.77 4.87 -6.90
N ASP A 290 7.08 4.22 -7.80
CA ASP A 290 7.16 2.79 -8.01
C ASP A 290 7.38 2.44 -9.48
N VAL A 291 7.93 1.27 -9.70
CA VAL A 291 8.17 0.70 -11.02
C VAL A 291 7.91 -0.80 -10.98
N ALA A 292 7.19 -1.30 -11.99
CA ALA A 292 7.16 -2.73 -12.26
C ALA A 292 7.70 -2.99 -13.67
N ALA A 293 8.45 -4.07 -13.84
CA ALA A 293 8.96 -4.50 -15.12
C ALA A 293 8.48 -5.93 -15.41
N LEU A 294 7.82 -6.10 -16.53
CA LEU A 294 7.56 -7.40 -17.14
C LEU A 294 8.81 -7.86 -17.86
N VAL A 295 9.66 -8.63 -17.18
CA VAL A 295 10.93 -9.13 -17.73
C VAL A 295 10.67 -10.21 -18.79
N LYS A 296 9.63 -11.02 -18.57
CA LYS A 296 9.26 -12.12 -19.44
C LYS A 296 7.75 -12.36 -19.38
N ALA A 297 7.06 -12.10 -20.48
CA ALA A 297 5.64 -12.37 -20.57
C ALA A 297 5.34 -13.89 -20.56
N PRO A 298 4.19 -14.31 -20.03
CA PRO A 298 3.84 -15.73 -19.97
C PRO A 298 3.56 -16.31 -21.36
N ILE A 299 3.70 -17.65 -21.49
CA ILE A 299 3.11 -18.44 -22.55
C ILE A 299 2.03 -19.29 -21.89
N THR A 300 0.77 -19.13 -22.30
CA THR A 300 -0.35 -19.91 -21.75
C THR A 300 -0.66 -21.11 -22.63
N ALA A 301 -1.44 -22.09 -22.14
CA ALA A 301 -1.88 -23.22 -22.92
C ALA A 301 -2.75 -22.82 -24.14
N ALA A 302 -3.43 -21.66 -24.04
CA ALA A 302 -4.24 -21.11 -25.12
C ALA A 302 -3.40 -20.39 -26.20
N ASN A 303 -2.18 -19.96 -25.86
CA ASN A 303 -1.32 -19.17 -26.73
C ASN A 303 0.07 -19.80 -26.83
N SER A 304 0.50 -20.18 -28.02
CA SER A 304 1.85 -20.69 -28.26
C SER A 304 2.93 -19.60 -28.35
N PHE A 305 2.62 -18.38 -27.97
CA PHE A 305 3.49 -17.20 -27.99
C PHE A 305 3.42 -16.45 -26.66
N ARG A 306 4.39 -15.56 -26.44
CA ARG A 306 4.38 -14.68 -25.28
C ARG A 306 3.33 -13.60 -25.45
N GLY A 307 2.39 -13.54 -24.52
CA GLY A 307 1.29 -12.58 -24.51
C GLY A 307 1.00 -12.09 -23.10
N LEU A 308 0.37 -10.92 -23.01
CA LEU A 308 -0.12 -10.33 -21.77
C LEU A 308 -1.58 -9.95 -21.97
N GLN A 309 -2.41 -10.15 -20.98
CA GLN A 309 -3.78 -9.65 -20.95
C GLN A 309 -3.92 -8.73 -19.74
N LEU A 310 -4.44 -7.54 -19.97
CA LEU A 310 -4.77 -6.57 -18.93
C LEU A 310 -6.29 -6.50 -18.85
N SER A 311 -6.83 -6.75 -17.67
CA SER A 311 -8.30 -6.77 -17.48
C SER A 311 -8.67 -6.49 -16.04
N ASP A 312 -9.83 -5.84 -15.86
CA ASP A 312 -10.43 -5.65 -14.53
C ASP A 312 -11.94 -5.44 -14.62
N GLY A 313 -12.61 -5.52 -13.48
CA GLY A 313 -14.02 -5.22 -13.26
C GLY A 313 -14.25 -3.79 -12.76
N PRO A 314 -15.49 -3.47 -12.37
CA PRO A 314 -15.85 -2.12 -11.91
C PRO A 314 -15.60 -1.87 -10.42
N GLU A 315 -14.52 -2.39 -9.85
CA GLU A 315 -14.11 -2.19 -8.44
C GLU A 315 -15.12 -2.77 -7.41
N LEU A 316 -15.81 -3.85 -7.80
CA LEU A 316 -16.69 -4.64 -6.93
C LEU A 316 -16.67 -6.11 -7.34
N ASP A 317 -16.30 -6.99 -6.42
CA ASP A 317 -16.02 -8.42 -6.68
C ASP A 317 -17.25 -9.34 -6.45
N ILE A 318 -18.47 -8.81 -6.49
CA ILE A 318 -19.70 -9.59 -6.40
C ILE A 318 -20.01 -10.27 -7.74
N ASP A 319 -19.92 -9.53 -8.85
CA ASP A 319 -19.99 -10.07 -10.21
C ASP A 319 -18.59 -10.05 -10.84
N LYS A 320 -18.20 -11.13 -11.48
CA LYS A 320 -16.86 -11.32 -12.06
C LYS A 320 -16.75 -10.83 -13.51
N THR A 321 -17.73 -10.11 -14.03
CA THR A 321 -17.68 -9.57 -15.39
C THR A 321 -16.57 -8.53 -15.52
N THR A 322 -15.57 -8.84 -16.34
CA THR A 322 -14.49 -7.92 -16.66
C THR A 322 -14.86 -7.05 -17.86
N PHE A 323 -15.14 -5.79 -17.62
CA PHE A 323 -15.48 -4.82 -18.68
C PHE A 323 -14.26 -4.24 -19.36
N LEU A 324 -13.22 -3.93 -18.59
CA LEU A 324 -11.90 -3.63 -19.10
C LEU A 324 -11.22 -4.92 -19.51
N ASN A 325 -10.82 -5.03 -20.76
CA ASN A 325 -10.09 -6.20 -21.23
C ASN A 325 -9.43 -5.92 -22.56
N THR A 326 -8.10 -5.96 -22.60
CA THR A 326 -7.31 -5.77 -23.82
C THR A 326 -7.41 -6.95 -24.80
N GLY A 327 -7.96 -8.10 -24.33
CA GLY A 327 -7.62 -9.36 -24.97
C GLY A 327 -6.14 -9.68 -24.79
N THR A 328 -5.67 -10.71 -25.49
CA THR A 328 -4.24 -11.03 -25.48
C THR A 328 -3.46 -9.98 -26.29
N ILE A 329 -2.66 -9.18 -25.61
CA ILE A 329 -1.64 -8.33 -26.24
C ILE A 329 -0.52 -9.26 -26.76
N GLY A 330 -0.13 -9.08 -28.02
CA GLY A 330 0.83 -9.94 -28.71
C GLY A 330 0.17 -10.97 -29.63
N SER A 331 0.97 -11.60 -30.45
CA SER A 331 0.60 -12.66 -31.38
C SER A 331 1.85 -13.52 -31.72
N ALA A 332 1.67 -14.58 -32.48
CA ALA A 332 2.79 -15.38 -32.94
C ALA A 332 3.78 -14.57 -33.81
N ALA A 333 3.27 -13.60 -34.58
CA ALA A 333 4.10 -12.71 -35.39
C ALA A 333 4.73 -11.55 -34.58
N ASN A 334 4.01 -11.09 -33.57
CA ASN A 334 4.39 -9.94 -32.73
C ASN A 334 4.26 -10.29 -31.23
N PRO A 335 5.09 -11.23 -30.73
CA PRO A 335 5.02 -11.61 -29.32
C PRO A 335 5.41 -10.46 -28.42
N VAL A 336 4.91 -10.47 -27.17
CA VAL A 336 5.33 -9.53 -26.14
C VAL A 336 6.77 -9.84 -25.75
N THR A 337 7.63 -8.83 -25.81
CA THR A 337 9.06 -8.94 -25.48
C THR A 337 9.38 -8.46 -24.07
N GLY A 338 8.54 -7.61 -23.50
CA GLY A 338 8.65 -7.04 -22.16
C GLY A 338 7.61 -6.00 -21.90
N GLY A 339 7.80 -5.20 -20.87
CA GLY A 339 6.95 -4.06 -20.53
C GLY A 339 7.34 -3.44 -19.20
N HIS A 340 6.78 -2.30 -18.92
CA HIS A 340 7.00 -1.63 -17.61
C HIS A 340 5.83 -0.74 -17.24
N VAL A 341 5.72 -0.50 -15.95
CA VAL A 341 4.82 0.51 -15.35
C VAL A 341 5.68 1.45 -14.52
N PHE A 342 5.37 2.72 -14.61
CA PHE A 342 5.91 3.75 -13.72
C PHE A 342 4.75 4.43 -13.02
N GLY A 343 4.84 4.56 -11.67
CA GLY A 343 3.83 5.17 -10.83
C GLY A 343 4.42 6.16 -9.83
N PRO A 344 4.11 7.48 -9.92
CA PRO A 344 4.24 8.40 -8.78
C PRO A 344 3.10 8.21 -7.80
N GLU A 345 3.41 8.31 -6.50
CA GLU A 345 2.44 8.22 -5.41
C GLU A 345 2.53 9.42 -4.48
N LEU A 346 1.38 9.85 -3.98
CA LEU A 346 1.22 10.94 -3.01
C LEU A 346 0.17 10.55 -1.99
N ALA A 347 0.46 10.73 -0.71
CA ALA A 347 -0.54 10.56 0.35
C ALA A 347 -0.24 11.45 1.54
N GLY A 348 -1.24 11.69 2.38
CA GLY A 348 -1.05 12.46 3.60
C GLY A 348 -2.25 12.44 4.53
N SER A 349 -2.00 12.78 5.79
CA SER A 349 -3.03 12.96 6.79
C SER A 349 -2.81 14.27 7.56
N ILE A 350 -3.90 14.96 7.90
CA ILE A 350 -3.90 16.13 8.79
C ILE A 350 -5.10 15.97 9.73
N GLY A 351 -4.82 15.60 10.99
CA GLY A 351 -5.88 15.23 11.91
C GLY A 351 -6.79 14.16 11.30
N PRO A 352 -8.12 14.36 11.30
CA PRO A 352 -9.08 13.39 10.77
C PRO A 352 -9.14 13.29 9.23
N LEU A 353 -8.47 14.20 8.51
CA LEU A 353 -8.45 14.20 7.04
C LEU A 353 -7.29 13.34 6.53
N TYR A 354 -7.58 12.47 5.58
CA TYR A 354 -6.62 11.68 4.82
C TYR A 354 -6.86 11.82 3.33
N GLY A 355 -5.80 11.72 2.52
CA GLY A 355 -5.89 11.67 1.06
C GLY A 355 -4.74 10.88 0.45
N GLN A 356 -5.01 10.25 -0.69
CA GLN A 356 -4.07 9.43 -1.46
C GLN A 356 -4.34 9.58 -2.95
N ALA A 357 -3.29 9.52 -3.75
CA ALA A 357 -3.36 9.52 -5.21
C ALA A 357 -2.19 8.75 -5.81
N GLU A 358 -2.47 8.01 -6.86
CA GLU A 358 -1.47 7.34 -7.69
C GLU A 358 -1.82 7.55 -9.18
N TYR A 359 -0.80 7.62 -9.99
CA TYR A 359 -0.90 7.63 -11.45
C TYR A 359 0.00 6.55 -12.01
N PHE A 360 -0.41 5.89 -13.09
CA PHE A 360 0.33 4.82 -13.72
C PHE A 360 0.43 5.04 -15.23
N HIS A 361 1.64 4.92 -15.74
CA HIS A 361 1.91 4.81 -17.16
C HIS A 361 2.40 3.40 -17.47
N TYR A 362 1.70 2.71 -18.36
CA TYR A 362 1.96 1.32 -18.71
C TYR A 362 2.50 1.25 -20.13
N THR A 363 3.56 0.47 -20.35
CA THR A 363 4.13 0.18 -21.67
C THR A 363 4.28 -1.31 -21.85
N VAL A 364 3.78 -1.86 -22.95
CA VAL A 364 3.94 -3.27 -23.32
C VAL A 364 4.69 -3.35 -24.64
N ASP A 365 5.93 -3.85 -24.59
CA ASP A 365 6.81 -3.98 -25.74
C ASP A 365 6.44 -5.20 -26.57
N ARG A 366 6.38 -5.05 -27.90
CA ARG A 366 6.00 -6.08 -28.86
C ARG A 366 7.01 -6.17 -29.98
N GLN A 367 7.33 -7.37 -30.41
CA GLN A 367 8.28 -7.57 -31.49
C GLN A 367 7.71 -7.09 -32.84
N GLY A 368 8.45 -6.27 -33.58
CA GLY A 368 8.15 -5.89 -34.95
C GLY A 368 7.02 -4.86 -35.12
N VAL A 369 6.41 -4.40 -34.04
CA VAL A 369 5.38 -3.34 -34.01
C VAL A 369 5.62 -2.38 -32.87
N SER A 370 4.92 -1.24 -32.86
CA SER A 370 5.04 -0.26 -31.79
C SER A 370 4.59 -0.84 -30.44
N ALA A 371 5.22 -0.40 -29.36
CA ALA A 371 4.78 -0.71 -28.01
C ALA A 371 3.35 -0.20 -27.80
N ALA A 372 2.59 -0.90 -26.98
CA ALA A 372 1.27 -0.44 -26.54
C ALA A 372 1.42 0.37 -25.25
N ASN A 373 0.76 1.53 -25.19
CA ASN A 373 0.86 2.45 -24.08
C ASN A 373 -0.53 2.75 -23.50
N PHE A 374 -0.63 2.71 -22.18
CA PHE A 374 -1.88 2.95 -21.47
C PHE A 374 -1.63 3.87 -20.29
N ASN A 375 -2.72 4.42 -19.73
CA ASN A 375 -2.64 5.31 -18.58
C ASN A 375 -3.79 5.05 -17.64
N GLY A 376 -3.54 5.22 -16.36
CA GLY A 376 -4.57 5.14 -15.34
C GLY A 376 -4.15 5.83 -14.06
N GLY A 377 -5.07 5.98 -13.14
CA GLY A 377 -4.80 6.58 -11.85
C GLY A 377 -6.06 6.79 -11.05
N TYR A 378 -5.88 7.18 -9.81
CA TYR A 378 -6.98 7.53 -8.92
C TYR A 378 -6.57 8.60 -7.93
N VAL A 379 -7.57 9.24 -7.38
CA VAL A 379 -7.46 10.10 -6.20
C VAL A 379 -8.55 9.70 -5.23
N GLU A 380 -8.21 9.55 -3.97
CA GLU A 380 -9.17 9.27 -2.92
C GLU A 380 -8.89 10.11 -1.67
N ALA A 381 -9.94 10.33 -0.91
CA ALA A 381 -9.86 11.05 0.35
C ALA A 381 -10.86 10.49 1.35
N SER A 382 -10.55 10.65 2.64
CA SER A 382 -11.47 10.33 3.72
C SER A 382 -11.43 11.37 4.85
N TYR A 383 -12.51 11.40 5.62
CA TYR A 383 -12.63 12.20 6.82
C TYR A 383 -13.24 11.37 7.94
N ALA A 384 -12.51 11.25 9.05
CA ALA A 384 -13.00 10.57 10.24
C ALA A 384 -13.94 11.52 11.02
N LEU A 385 -15.24 11.22 10.99
CA LEU A 385 -16.30 12.03 11.62
C LEU A 385 -16.14 12.10 13.14
N THR A 386 -15.51 11.12 13.73
CA THR A 386 -15.27 10.97 15.17
C THR A 386 -13.93 11.52 15.63
N GLY A 387 -13.09 11.98 14.67
CA GLY A 387 -11.86 12.74 14.95
C GLY A 387 -10.57 11.92 14.98
N GLU A 388 -10.62 10.61 14.76
CA GLU A 388 -9.44 9.75 14.69
C GLU A 388 -8.59 10.09 13.46
N GLN A 389 -7.30 9.75 13.51
CA GLN A 389 -6.34 9.96 12.44
C GLN A 389 -5.84 8.63 11.87
N ARG A 390 -5.63 8.57 10.55
CA ARG A 390 -4.88 7.49 9.90
C ARG A 390 -3.38 7.71 10.13
N HIS A 391 -2.71 6.70 10.67
CA HIS A 391 -1.30 6.79 11.01
C HIS A 391 -0.41 6.16 9.95
N TYR A 392 0.70 6.85 9.67
CA TYR A 392 1.74 6.33 8.79
C TYR A 392 2.51 5.18 9.46
N LYS A 393 2.71 4.08 8.72
CA LYS A 393 3.51 2.91 9.13
C LYS A 393 4.84 2.91 8.37
N PRO A 394 5.94 3.35 8.98
CA PRO A 394 7.24 3.42 8.29
C PRO A 394 7.70 2.08 7.72
N SER A 395 7.43 0.97 8.41
CA SER A 395 7.83 -0.37 7.97
C SER A 395 7.14 -0.84 6.69
N ALA A 396 5.99 -0.26 6.34
CA ALA A 396 5.25 -0.54 5.13
C ALA A 396 5.37 0.59 4.09
N GLY A 397 5.82 1.78 4.50
CA GLY A 397 5.75 2.97 3.66
C GLY A 397 4.31 3.33 3.26
N ALA A 398 3.32 3.09 4.15
CA ALA A 398 1.89 3.24 3.87
C ALA A 398 1.12 3.63 5.14
N TYR A 399 -0.21 3.75 5.05
CA TYR A 399 -1.06 4.17 6.17
C TYR A 399 -1.86 3.01 6.75
N SER A 400 -2.19 3.10 8.05
CA SER A 400 -3.12 2.18 8.71
C SER A 400 -4.56 2.68 8.62
N GLY A 401 -5.51 1.78 8.83
CA GLY A 401 -6.91 2.12 9.10
C GLY A 401 -7.09 2.87 10.43
N LEU A 402 -8.33 3.27 10.70
CA LEU A 402 -8.66 3.94 11.96
C LEU A 402 -8.69 2.95 13.12
N THR A 403 -8.25 3.43 14.28
CA THR A 403 -8.45 2.75 15.57
C THR A 403 -9.42 3.60 16.38
N PRO A 404 -10.61 3.10 16.74
CA PRO A 404 -11.59 3.90 17.48
C PRO A 404 -11.05 4.32 18.85
N ALA A 405 -11.07 5.63 19.11
CA ALA A 405 -10.71 6.18 20.42
C ALA A 405 -11.69 5.73 21.52
N HIS A 406 -12.96 5.58 21.13
CA HIS A 406 -14.04 5.10 21.99
C HIS A 406 -14.75 3.92 21.32
N PRO A 407 -14.27 2.67 21.52
CA PRO A 407 -14.91 1.48 20.96
C PRO A 407 -16.39 1.42 21.28
N PHE A 408 -17.17 0.82 20.39
CA PHE A 408 -18.61 0.70 20.53
C PHE A 408 -18.98 -0.05 21.81
N SER A 409 -19.69 0.66 22.68
CA SER A 409 -20.17 0.14 23.97
C SER A 409 -21.46 0.87 24.35
N PRO A 410 -22.63 0.27 24.12
CA PRO A 410 -23.91 0.91 24.43
C PRO A 410 -24.06 1.35 25.90
N GLY A 411 -23.45 0.61 26.82
CA GLY A 411 -23.53 0.91 28.27
C GLY A 411 -22.63 2.08 28.72
N SER A 412 -21.57 2.39 27.99
CA SER A 412 -20.61 3.47 28.32
C SER A 412 -20.62 4.63 27.33
N GLY A 413 -21.51 4.62 26.33
CA GLY A 413 -21.66 5.69 25.34
C GLY A 413 -20.60 5.73 24.23
N GLY A 414 -19.77 4.67 24.07
CA GLY A 414 -18.86 4.55 22.95
C GLY A 414 -19.61 4.21 21.65
N TRP A 415 -19.31 4.93 20.56
CA TRP A 415 -19.96 4.76 19.25
C TRP A 415 -19.05 4.12 18.19
N GLY A 416 -17.79 3.81 18.54
CA GLY A 416 -16.77 3.41 17.57
C GLY A 416 -16.30 4.61 16.73
N ALA A 417 -15.45 4.36 15.75
CA ALA A 417 -15.01 5.37 14.79
C ALA A 417 -15.86 5.33 13.51
N TRP A 418 -16.13 6.51 12.93
CA TRP A 418 -16.89 6.68 11.70
C TRP A 418 -16.06 7.46 10.68
N GLU A 419 -15.99 6.97 9.47
CA GLU A 419 -15.22 7.58 8.38
C GLU A 419 -16.06 7.63 7.10
N VAL A 420 -16.09 8.78 6.44
CA VAL A 420 -16.59 8.92 5.08
C VAL A 420 -15.42 8.94 4.12
N ALA A 421 -15.57 8.30 2.97
CA ALA A 421 -14.55 8.22 1.93
C ALA A 421 -15.13 8.48 0.55
N ALA A 422 -14.29 8.98 -0.37
CA ALA A 422 -14.65 9.11 -1.77
C ALA A 422 -13.42 8.85 -2.65
N ARG A 423 -13.65 8.26 -3.84
CA ARG A 423 -12.62 8.01 -4.86
C ARG A 423 -13.15 8.36 -6.25
N TYR A 424 -12.28 8.97 -7.05
CA TYR A 424 -12.38 9.00 -8.49
C TYR A 424 -11.24 8.20 -9.09
N GLY A 425 -11.58 7.20 -9.91
CA GLY A 425 -10.63 6.35 -10.63
C GLY A 425 -10.84 6.47 -12.14
N VAL A 426 -9.75 6.39 -12.89
CA VAL A 426 -9.79 6.34 -14.35
C VAL A 426 -8.67 5.43 -14.87
N ILE A 427 -9.00 4.60 -15.85
CA ILE A 427 -8.01 3.82 -16.59
C ILE A 427 -8.44 3.74 -18.05
N ASP A 428 -7.47 3.95 -18.96
CA ASP A 428 -7.66 3.84 -20.40
C ASP A 428 -6.70 2.78 -20.96
N LEU A 429 -7.26 1.64 -21.37
CA LEU A 429 -6.58 0.52 -21.99
C LEU A 429 -6.75 0.50 -23.53
N ASN A 430 -7.08 1.66 -24.11
CA ASN A 430 -7.09 1.83 -25.55
C ASN A 430 -5.75 2.40 -26.03
N ASP A 431 -5.22 1.85 -27.10
CA ASP A 431 -4.03 2.39 -27.76
C ASP A 431 -4.13 2.19 -29.26
N MET A 432 -3.67 3.18 -30.04
CA MET A 432 -3.63 3.15 -31.52
C MET A 432 -4.96 2.71 -32.15
N LEU A 433 -6.10 3.19 -31.66
CA LEU A 433 -7.41 2.93 -32.27
C LEU A 433 -7.39 3.37 -33.74
N GLY A 434 -7.96 2.56 -34.63
CA GLY A 434 -7.89 2.70 -36.08
C GLY A 434 -6.75 1.88 -36.71
N SER A 435 -5.81 1.37 -35.94
CA SER A 435 -4.70 0.50 -36.43
C SER A 435 -5.02 -0.97 -36.25
N SER A 436 -4.54 -1.81 -37.18
CA SER A 436 -4.62 -3.27 -37.07
C SER A 436 -3.76 -3.85 -35.94
N THR A 437 -2.81 -3.09 -35.43
CA THR A 437 -1.96 -3.45 -34.28
C THR A 437 -2.41 -2.73 -33.01
N GLY A 438 -3.49 -1.96 -33.08
CA GLY A 438 -4.06 -1.22 -31.97
C GLY A 438 -4.78 -2.13 -30.96
N ILE A 439 -5.09 -1.58 -29.82
CA ILE A 439 -5.72 -2.25 -28.68
C ILE A 439 -6.99 -1.48 -28.28
N ALA A 440 -8.10 -2.17 -28.13
CA ALA A 440 -9.37 -1.65 -27.66
C ALA A 440 -9.75 -2.29 -26.32
N GLY A 441 -8.97 -2.04 -25.28
CA GLY A 441 -9.20 -2.60 -23.95
C GLY A 441 -10.34 -1.94 -23.20
N GLY A 442 -10.72 -0.73 -23.61
CA GLY A 442 -11.75 0.10 -23.00
C GLY A 442 -11.17 1.18 -22.07
N LYS A 443 -11.99 2.19 -21.81
CA LYS A 443 -11.74 3.24 -20.82
C LYS A 443 -12.82 3.16 -19.75
N GLN A 444 -12.40 3.04 -18.50
CA GLN A 444 -13.31 3.01 -17.34
C GLN A 444 -13.10 4.25 -16.49
N GLN A 445 -14.19 4.83 -16.02
CA GLN A 445 -14.25 5.87 -15.01
C GLN A 445 -15.13 5.37 -13.87
N THR A 446 -14.62 5.46 -12.63
CA THR A 446 -15.34 5.08 -11.42
C THR A 446 -15.44 6.25 -10.47
N TYR A 447 -16.62 6.41 -9.87
CA TYR A 447 -16.90 7.35 -8.79
C TYR A 447 -17.45 6.54 -7.62
N SER A 448 -16.73 6.52 -6.53
CA SER A 448 -17.08 5.71 -5.36
C SER A 448 -17.21 6.60 -4.14
N VAL A 449 -18.22 6.33 -3.31
CA VAL A 449 -18.41 6.98 -2.01
C VAL A 449 -18.64 5.89 -0.98
N GLY A 450 -17.95 5.96 0.15
CA GLY A 450 -18.00 4.96 1.22
C GLY A 450 -18.30 5.56 2.58
N LEU A 451 -18.98 4.77 3.41
CA LEU A 451 -19.16 5.01 4.84
C LEU A 451 -18.60 3.79 5.60
N ASN A 452 -17.63 4.04 6.45
CA ASN A 452 -16.96 3.04 7.25
C ASN A 452 -17.30 3.23 8.73
N TRP A 453 -17.69 2.14 9.40
CA TRP A 453 -17.88 2.10 10.84
C TRP A 453 -16.92 1.09 11.46
N TYR A 454 -16.13 1.53 12.41
CA TYR A 454 -15.19 0.74 13.19
C TYR A 454 -15.69 0.60 14.63
N PRO A 455 -16.53 -0.42 14.95
CA PRO A 455 -16.97 -0.66 16.34
C PRO A 455 -15.79 -0.97 17.27
N SER A 456 -14.77 -1.64 16.74
CA SER A 456 -13.55 -2.00 17.46
C SER A 456 -12.36 -2.08 16.49
N THR A 457 -11.16 -2.29 16.99
CA THR A 457 -9.96 -2.49 16.16
C THR A 457 -10.01 -3.75 15.28
N ASN A 458 -10.87 -4.70 15.63
CA ASN A 458 -10.98 -6.00 14.97
C ASN A 458 -12.20 -6.14 14.06
N LEU A 459 -13.13 -5.19 14.13
CA LEU A 459 -14.42 -5.24 13.42
C LEU A 459 -14.65 -3.93 12.67
N ARG A 460 -15.01 -4.04 11.39
CA ARG A 460 -15.36 -2.92 10.52
C ARG A 460 -16.57 -3.30 9.66
N PHE A 461 -17.46 -2.34 9.46
CA PHE A 461 -18.52 -2.38 8.46
C PHE A 461 -18.28 -1.29 7.44
N MET A 462 -18.40 -1.63 6.16
CA MET A 462 -18.23 -0.71 5.04
C MET A 462 -19.52 -0.70 4.22
N PHE A 463 -19.90 0.48 3.74
CA PHE A 463 -21.04 0.67 2.85
C PHE A 463 -20.56 1.55 1.69
N ASP A 464 -20.55 1.00 0.49
CA ASP A 464 -20.05 1.68 -0.69
C ASP A 464 -21.16 1.85 -1.73
N TYR A 465 -21.19 3.02 -2.36
CA TYR A 465 -21.87 3.28 -3.63
C TYR A 465 -20.82 3.48 -4.71
N ILE A 466 -21.00 2.83 -5.84
CA ILE A 466 -20.08 2.87 -6.98
C ILE A 466 -20.89 3.20 -8.23
N HIS A 467 -20.45 4.25 -8.96
CA HIS A 467 -20.89 4.53 -10.32
C HIS A 467 -19.74 4.24 -11.27
N ALA A 468 -19.91 3.33 -12.22
CA ALA A 468 -18.91 3.00 -13.22
C ALA A 468 -19.43 3.24 -14.63
N LYS A 469 -18.61 3.89 -15.46
CA LYS A 469 -18.84 4.09 -16.89
C LYS A 469 -17.67 3.52 -17.68
N ILE A 470 -17.99 2.66 -18.64
CA ILE A 470 -17.02 1.99 -19.51
C ILE A 470 -17.30 2.35 -20.95
N ASP A 471 -16.36 3.07 -21.57
CA ASP A 471 -16.35 3.38 -23.00
C ASP A 471 -15.43 2.39 -23.71
N LYS A 472 -15.98 1.51 -24.55
CA LYS A 472 -15.23 0.46 -25.25
C LYS A 472 -15.75 0.24 -26.65
N GLN A 473 -14.81 -0.06 -27.56
CA GLN A 473 -15.10 -0.47 -28.93
C GLN A 473 -14.93 -1.99 -29.09
N ALA A 474 -15.60 -2.59 -30.05
CA ALA A 474 -15.54 -4.03 -30.31
C ALA A 474 -14.13 -4.51 -30.70
N SER A 475 -13.35 -3.68 -31.38
CA SER A 475 -11.93 -3.89 -31.71
C SER A 475 -11.26 -2.54 -32.00
N ALA A 476 -9.94 -2.54 -32.10
CA ALA A 476 -9.20 -1.31 -32.42
C ALA A 476 -9.56 -0.72 -33.80
N THR A 477 -9.98 -1.53 -34.74
CA THR A 477 -10.39 -1.10 -36.10
C THR A 477 -11.91 -0.93 -36.26
N SER A 478 -12.69 -1.15 -35.21
CA SER A 478 -14.15 -1.05 -35.24
C SER A 478 -14.61 0.10 -34.34
N SER A 479 -15.44 0.99 -34.89
CA SER A 479 -16.10 2.04 -34.09
C SER A 479 -17.39 1.57 -33.38
N THR A 480 -17.73 0.26 -33.48
CA THR A 480 -18.93 -0.29 -32.83
C THR A 480 -18.79 -0.22 -31.30
N PRO A 481 -19.68 0.50 -30.58
CA PRO A 481 -19.61 0.57 -29.14
C PRO A 481 -20.06 -0.74 -28.48
N VAL A 482 -19.30 -1.19 -27.49
CA VAL A 482 -19.60 -2.38 -26.67
C VAL A 482 -19.44 -2.09 -25.17
N GLY A 483 -19.40 -0.83 -24.78
CA GLY A 483 -19.26 -0.38 -23.41
C GLY A 483 -20.51 -0.60 -22.55
N ALA A 484 -20.43 -0.19 -21.29
CA ALA A 484 -21.49 -0.33 -20.29
C ALA A 484 -21.44 0.79 -19.25
N SER A 485 -22.52 0.94 -18.51
CA SER A 485 -22.60 1.83 -17.33
C SER A 485 -23.40 1.11 -16.24
N MET A 486 -23.05 1.34 -14.98
CA MET A 486 -23.73 0.71 -13.83
C MET A 486 -23.61 1.55 -12.58
N ASP A 487 -24.61 1.39 -11.71
CA ASP A 487 -24.57 1.81 -10.32
C ASP A 487 -24.60 0.55 -9.44
N ALA A 488 -23.85 0.54 -8.39
CA ALA A 488 -23.85 -0.54 -7.41
C ALA A 488 -23.87 0.00 -5.99
N ILE A 489 -24.51 -0.74 -5.10
CA ILE A 489 -24.40 -0.57 -3.65
C ILE A 489 -23.84 -1.85 -3.07
N ALA A 490 -22.95 -1.71 -2.11
CA ALA A 490 -22.33 -2.85 -1.48
C ALA A 490 -22.08 -2.61 0.02
N MET A 491 -22.03 -3.72 0.76
CA MET A 491 -21.68 -3.74 2.16
C MET A 491 -20.64 -4.83 2.41
N ARG A 492 -19.63 -4.52 3.20
CA ARG A 492 -18.64 -5.50 3.72
C ARG A 492 -18.72 -5.56 5.22
N THR A 493 -18.78 -6.78 5.75
CA THR A 493 -18.44 -7.06 7.15
C THR A 493 -17.01 -7.59 7.20
N GLN A 494 -16.17 -6.89 7.93
CA GLN A 494 -14.76 -7.23 8.09
C GLN A 494 -14.46 -7.59 9.55
N PHE A 495 -13.80 -8.74 9.73
CA PHE A 495 -13.26 -9.17 11.02
C PHE A 495 -11.80 -9.60 10.81
N ALA A 496 -10.88 -9.16 11.69
CA ALA A 496 -9.46 -9.51 11.60
C ALA A 496 -8.81 -9.59 12.99
N PHE A 497 -7.83 -10.47 13.13
CA PHE A 497 -7.04 -10.65 14.35
C PHE A 497 -5.62 -11.11 14.05
#